data_d96b305cb68471b765371b95b3b0379e
#
_entry.id   d96b305cb68471b765371b95b3b0379e
#
_cell.length_a   1.000
_cell.length_b   1.000
_cell.length_c   1.000
_cell.angle_alpha   90.00
_cell.angle_beta   90.00
_cell.angle_gamma   90.00
#
_symmetry.space_group_name_H-M   'P 1'
#
loop_
_entity.id
_entity.type
_entity.pdbx_description
1 polymer ?
#
loop_
_entity_poly.entity_id
_entity_poly.type
_entity_poly.pdbx_seq_one_letter_code
_entity_poly.pdbx_strand_id
1 'polypeptide(L)'
;MDDIKRYLKKINDKELISLYGAWHDELKERGIIRTRNIVGEVGEYFAIEAYLKHPDFPDIYPAPVSMKHFDALSRNAIRYTIKTVTSTSTGVFYGLNPPESTEDDEHLFDYLILVKLNKDYTLAGIYEMNWNTFLELKSWHSRMGAWKMAVNK
;
A
#
# COMPACT_ATOMS: atom_id res chain seq x y z
N MET A 1 7.36 24.04 -1.38
CA MET A 1 8.20 22.99 -0.75
C MET A 1 9.53 23.52 -0.20
N ASP A 2 10.22 24.45 -0.88
CA ASP A 2 11.53 24.97 -0.43
C ASP A 2 11.44 25.79 0.88
N ASP A 3 10.34 26.51 1.10
CA ASP A 3 10.13 27.24 2.35
C ASP A 3 9.95 26.30 3.55
N ILE A 4 9.25 25.17 3.36
CA ILE A 4 9.12 24.12 4.39
C ILE A 4 10.49 23.52 4.70
N LYS A 5 11.29 23.16 3.69
CA LYS A 5 12.64 22.64 3.90
C LYS A 5 13.54 23.65 4.63
N ARG A 6 13.40 24.92 4.32
CA ARG A 6 14.15 26.01 4.98
C ARG A 6 13.72 26.18 6.43
N TYR A 7 12.42 26.07 6.72
CA TYR A 7 11.89 26.09 8.07
C TYR A 7 12.41 24.92 8.91
N LEU A 8 12.34 23.69 8.37
CA LEU A 8 12.82 22.47 9.05
C LEU A 8 14.30 22.54 9.46
N LYS A 9 15.15 23.28 8.70
CA LYS A 9 16.57 23.46 9.04
C LYS A 9 16.80 24.48 10.17
N LYS A 10 15.80 25.25 10.55
CA LYS A 10 15.94 26.33 11.57
C LYS A 10 15.40 25.92 12.94
N ILE A 11 14.53 24.95 13.01
CA ILE A 11 13.96 24.46 14.27
C ILE A 11 14.93 23.51 14.98
N ASN A 12 14.82 23.41 16.31
CA ASN A 12 15.60 22.47 17.10
C ASN A 12 15.06 21.02 17.01
N ASP A 13 15.82 20.06 17.53
CA ASP A 13 15.48 18.62 17.45
C ASP A 13 14.13 18.28 18.11
N LYS A 14 13.81 18.93 19.25
CA LYS A 14 12.54 18.69 19.94
C LYS A 14 11.33 19.21 19.13
N GLU A 15 11.48 20.38 18.54
CA GLU A 15 10.47 20.93 17.63
C GLU A 15 10.32 20.08 16.39
N LEU A 16 11.42 19.58 15.82
CA LEU A 16 11.39 18.68 14.66
C LEU A 16 10.66 17.37 14.98
N ILE A 17 10.88 16.77 16.15
CA ILE A 17 10.16 15.58 16.61
C ILE A 17 8.66 15.88 16.80
N SER A 18 8.34 17.01 17.44
CA SER A 18 6.95 17.41 17.66
C SER A 18 6.20 17.66 16.34
N LEU A 19 6.88 18.19 15.33
CA LEU A 19 6.33 18.42 14.00
C LEU A 19 5.90 17.12 13.31
N TYR A 20 6.61 16.03 13.53
CA TYR A 20 6.20 14.71 13.01
C TYR A 20 4.82 14.29 13.57
N GLY A 21 4.57 14.53 14.87
CA GLY A 21 3.26 14.27 15.46
C GLY A 21 2.16 15.14 14.84
N ALA A 22 2.40 16.45 14.75
CA ALA A 22 1.44 17.37 14.15
C ALA A 22 1.12 17.03 12.67
N TRP A 23 2.13 16.66 11.90
CA TRP A 23 1.94 16.20 10.52
C TRP A 23 1.12 14.92 10.43
N HIS A 24 1.38 13.96 11.32
CA HIS A 24 0.61 12.74 11.40
C HIS A 24 -0.87 13.00 11.72
N ASP A 25 -1.13 13.89 12.67
CA ASP A 25 -2.49 14.26 13.07
C ASP A 25 -3.23 14.97 11.92
N GLU A 26 -2.57 15.86 11.19
CA GLU A 26 -3.13 16.51 10.01
C GLU A 26 -3.50 15.50 8.90
N LEU A 27 -2.65 14.48 8.66
CA LEU A 27 -2.99 13.41 7.71
C LEU A 27 -4.24 12.63 8.13
N LYS A 28 -4.41 12.40 9.43
CA LYS A 28 -5.61 11.73 9.98
C LYS A 28 -6.86 12.61 9.84
N GLU A 29 -6.77 13.89 10.17
CA GLU A 29 -7.88 14.84 10.04
C GLU A 29 -8.38 14.96 8.59
N ARG A 30 -7.46 14.91 7.61
CA ARG A 30 -7.79 14.90 6.19
C ARG A 30 -8.27 13.55 5.67
N GLY A 31 -8.27 12.50 6.50
CA GLY A 31 -8.68 11.15 6.10
C GLY A 31 -7.70 10.45 5.14
N ILE A 32 -6.45 10.93 5.04
CA ILE A 32 -5.40 10.34 4.20
C ILE A 32 -4.88 9.05 4.84
N ILE A 33 -4.80 9.01 6.18
CA ILE A 33 -4.41 7.84 6.95
C ILE A 33 -5.41 7.57 8.07
N ARG A 34 -5.50 6.32 8.52
CA ARG A 34 -6.38 5.88 9.63
C ARG A 34 -5.57 5.37 10.82
N THR A 35 -4.39 4.84 10.57
CA THR A 35 -3.50 4.25 11.57
C THR A 35 -2.12 4.92 11.58
N ARG A 36 -1.13 4.26 12.17
CA ARG A 36 0.28 4.71 12.15
C ARG A 36 1.11 4.11 11.02
N ASN A 37 0.52 3.25 10.17
CA ASN A 37 1.20 2.70 8.99
C ASN A 37 1.16 3.69 7.81
N ILE A 38 1.88 4.80 7.94
CA ILE A 38 1.83 5.91 6.99
C ILE A 38 2.09 5.46 5.55
N VAL A 39 3.13 4.66 5.31
CA VAL A 39 3.49 4.22 3.94
C VAL A 39 2.38 3.43 3.30
N GLY A 40 1.84 2.44 4.01
CA GLY A 40 0.74 1.60 3.53
C GLY A 40 -0.50 2.44 3.23
N GLU A 41 -0.94 3.25 4.17
CA GLU A 41 -2.18 4.01 4.05
C GLU A 41 -2.11 5.16 3.04
N VAL A 42 -0.96 5.81 2.89
CA VAL A 42 -0.76 6.79 1.80
C VAL A 42 -0.86 6.11 0.43
N GLY A 43 -0.36 4.89 0.29
CA GLY A 43 -0.54 4.11 -0.93
C GLY A 43 -1.99 3.70 -1.17
N GLU A 44 -2.71 3.25 -0.12
CA GLU A 44 -4.15 2.97 -0.20
C GLU A 44 -4.92 4.22 -0.66
N TYR A 45 -4.61 5.38 -0.08
CA TYR A 45 -5.20 6.66 -0.46
C TYR A 45 -4.97 6.96 -1.96
N PHE A 46 -3.74 6.85 -2.46
CA PHE A 46 -3.44 7.08 -3.88
C PHE A 46 -4.14 6.09 -4.81
N ALA A 47 -4.20 4.81 -4.42
CA ALA A 47 -4.88 3.79 -5.21
C ALA A 47 -6.37 4.10 -5.34
N ILE A 48 -7.04 4.36 -4.23
CA ILE A 48 -8.48 4.65 -4.20
C ILE A 48 -8.78 5.95 -4.97
N GLU A 49 -7.99 6.99 -4.75
CA GLU A 49 -8.15 8.26 -5.46
C GLU A 49 -7.97 8.11 -6.98
N ALA A 50 -7.00 7.31 -7.42
CA ALA A 50 -6.77 7.04 -8.84
C ALA A 50 -7.95 6.31 -9.48
N TYR A 51 -8.51 5.31 -8.80
CA TYR A 51 -9.67 4.55 -9.30
C TYR A 51 -10.92 5.43 -9.38
N LEU A 52 -11.20 6.23 -8.35
CA LEU A 52 -12.36 7.13 -8.33
C LEU A 52 -12.29 8.24 -9.39
N LYS A 53 -11.08 8.62 -9.81
CA LYS A 53 -10.87 9.66 -10.84
C LYS A 53 -10.83 9.12 -12.27
N HIS A 54 -10.64 7.82 -12.46
CA HIS A 54 -10.50 7.21 -13.78
C HIS A 54 -11.85 6.69 -14.27
N PRO A 55 -12.39 7.20 -15.40
CA PRO A 55 -13.74 6.89 -15.84
C PRO A 55 -13.97 5.41 -16.22
N ASP A 56 -12.90 4.70 -16.60
CA ASP A 56 -12.99 3.31 -17.06
C ASP A 56 -12.74 2.30 -15.91
N PHE A 57 -12.40 2.77 -14.72
CA PHE A 57 -12.16 1.90 -13.56
C PHE A 57 -13.39 1.86 -12.65
N PRO A 58 -13.64 0.73 -11.98
CA PRO A 58 -14.72 0.66 -11.02
C PRO A 58 -14.39 1.51 -9.79
N ASP A 59 -15.39 2.17 -9.22
CA ASP A 59 -15.26 2.79 -7.91
C ASP A 59 -14.85 1.74 -6.87
N ILE A 60 -13.76 1.97 -6.17
CA ILE A 60 -13.34 1.16 -5.03
C ILE A 60 -13.36 1.98 -3.74
N TYR A 61 -13.65 1.30 -2.63
CA TYR A 61 -13.80 1.92 -1.32
C TYR A 61 -12.95 1.18 -0.30
N PRO A 62 -12.39 1.88 0.71
CA PRO A 62 -11.58 1.25 1.75
C PRO A 62 -12.36 0.14 2.45
N ALA A 63 -11.75 -1.02 2.64
CA ALA A 63 -12.27 -2.06 3.50
C ALA A 63 -12.17 -1.62 4.98
N PRO A 64 -13.01 -2.17 5.89
CA PRO A 64 -12.83 -1.99 7.32
C PRO A 64 -11.41 -2.39 7.77
N VAL A 65 -10.81 -1.65 8.70
CA VAL A 65 -9.43 -1.87 9.19
C VAL A 65 -9.20 -3.29 9.73
N SER A 66 -10.25 -3.97 10.18
CA SER A 66 -10.20 -5.33 10.69
C SER A 66 -10.23 -6.43 9.63
N MET A 67 -10.45 -6.07 8.37
CA MET A 67 -10.48 -7.06 7.28
C MET A 67 -9.08 -7.61 7.02
N LYS A 68 -9.04 -8.91 6.75
CA LYS A 68 -7.81 -9.62 6.40
C LYS A 68 -7.76 -9.79 4.88
N HIS A 69 -6.56 -9.79 4.34
CA HIS A 69 -6.23 -10.19 2.97
C HIS A 69 -6.62 -9.22 1.84
N PHE A 70 -7.49 -8.22 2.09
CA PHE A 70 -7.79 -7.18 1.11
C PHE A 70 -8.02 -5.83 1.80
N ASP A 71 -7.72 -4.75 1.08
CA ASP A 71 -7.66 -3.38 1.60
C ASP A 71 -8.80 -2.52 1.03
N ALA A 72 -9.37 -2.92 -0.10
CA ALA A 72 -10.50 -2.22 -0.73
C ALA A 72 -11.48 -3.18 -1.43
N LEU A 73 -12.70 -2.69 -1.65
CA LEU A 73 -13.79 -3.40 -2.34
C LEU A 73 -14.41 -2.49 -3.41
N SER A 74 -14.78 -3.07 -4.55
CA SER A 74 -15.70 -2.42 -5.47
C SER A 74 -17.16 -2.62 -5.04
N ARG A 75 -18.10 -1.88 -5.70
CA ARG A 75 -19.53 -2.08 -5.49
C ARG A 75 -20.00 -3.51 -5.82
N ASN A 76 -19.31 -4.21 -6.71
CA ASN A 76 -19.60 -5.60 -7.09
C ASN A 76 -18.85 -6.62 -6.21
N ALA A 77 -18.40 -6.21 -5.03
CA ALA A 77 -17.68 -7.04 -4.07
C ALA A 77 -16.35 -7.65 -4.60
N ILE A 78 -15.74 -7.07 -5.63
CA ILE A 78 -14.41 -7.43 -6.08
C ILE A 78 -13.41 -6.94 -5.03
N ARG A 79 -12.51 -7.82 -4.60
CA ARG A 79 -11.55 -7.62 -3.51
C ARG A 79 -10.20 -7.16 -4.06
N TYR A 80 -9.70 -6.06 -3.55
CA TYR A 80 -8.40 -5.50 -3.93
C TYR A 80 -7.45 -5.51 -2.72
N THR A 81 -6.29 -6.15 -2.86
CA THR A 81 -5.19 -5.93 -1.93
C THR A 81 -4.27 -4.83 -2.47
N ILE A 82 -3.80 -3.95 -1.60
CA ILE A 82 -2.96 -2.81 -1.98
C ILE A 82 -1.60 -2.96 -1.31
N LYS A 83 -0.53 -2.94 -2.09
CA LYS A 83 0.84 -2.95 -1.58
C LYS A 83 1.58 -1.71 -2.01
N THR A 84 2.08 -0.98 -1.04
CA THR A 84 2.88 0.22 -1.28
C THR A 84 4.36 -0.11 -1.18
N VAL A 85 5.14 0.37 -2.14
CA VAL A 85 6.59 0.16 -2.17
C VAL A 85 7.34 1.48 -2.37
N THR A 86 8.40 1.65 -1.61
CA THR A 86 9.43 2.70 -1.79
C THR A 86 10.77 2.10 -2.23
N SER A 87 10.81 0.77 -2.42
CA SER A 87 11.99 -0.04 -2.73
C SER A 87 11.73 -0.96 -3.94
N THR A 88 12.53 -2.02 -4.07
CA THR A 88 12.46 -2.98 -5.18
C THR A 88 11.63 -4.23 -4.88
N SER A 89 10.99 -4.32 -3.72
CA SER A 89 10.08 -5.41 -3.40
C SER A 89 8.94 -4.97 -2.50
N THR A 90 7.82 -5.69 -2.55
CA THR A 90 6.69 -5.49 -1.66
C THR A 90 7.01 -5.95 -0.24
N GLY A 91 6.19 -5.55 0.73
CA GLY A 91 5.99 -6.31 1.94
C GLY A 91 5.45 -7.71 1.64
N VAL A 92 5.38 -8.55 2.67
CA VAL A 92 4.96 -9.96 2.49
C VAL A 92 3.43 -10.10 2.39
N PHE A 93 3.02 -11.20 1.76
CA PHE A 93 1.65 -11.68 1.69
C PHE A 93 1.52 -12.90 2.60
N TYR A 94 0.67 -12.80 3.61
CA TYR A 94 0.36 -13.90 4.53
C TYR A 94 -0.89 -14.65 4.08
N GLY A 95 -1.07 -15.88 4.61
CA GLY A 95 -2.25 -16.70 4.36
C GLY A 95 -2.17 -17.55 3.08
N LEU A 96 -1.03 -17.58 2.44
CA LEU A 96 -0.74 -18.43 1.27
C LEU A 96 0.11 -19.62 1.68
N ASN A 97 -0.09 -20.74 1.00
CA ASN A 97 0.64 -21.97 1.25
C ASN A 97 2.14 -21.81 0.95
N PRO A 98 3.04 -22.49 1.68
CA PRO A 98 4.46 -22.47 1.38
C PRO A 98 4.77 -23.19 0.07
N PRO A 99 5.97 -23.00 -0.53
CA PRO A 99 6.30 -23.55 -1.85
C PRO A 99 6.21 -25.08 -1.98
N GLU A 100 6.42 -25.77 -0.87
CA GLU A 100 6.37 -27.23 -0.80
C GLU A 100 4.95 -27.81 -0.63
N SER A 101 3.94 -26.95 -0.46
CA SER A 101 2.55 -27.41 -0.34
C SER A 101 2.04 -27.98 -1.66
N THR A 102 1.27 -29.04 -1.56
CA THR A 102 0.52 -29.63 -2.68
C THR A 102 -0.93 -29.13 -2.74
N GLU A 103 -1.34 -28.32 -1.78
CA GLU A 103 -2.66 -27.72 -1.74
C GLU A 103 -2.67 -26.39 -2.49
N ASP A 104 -3.77 -26.13 -3.19
CA ASP A 104 -3.97 -24.83 -3.84
C ASP A 104 -4.08 -23.70 -2.82
N ASP A 105 -3.60 -22.52 -3.20
CA ASP A 105 -3.78 -21.32 -2.40
C ASP A 105 -5.26 -20.92 -2.34
N GLU A 106 -5.74 -20.55 -1.14
CA GLU A 106 -7.04 -19.91 -1.01
C GLU A 106 -7.05 -18.57 -1.78
N HIS A 107 -8.11 -18.31 -2.53
CA HIS A 107 -8.29 -17.10 -3.32
C HIS A 107 -8.60 -15.89 -2.40
N LEU A 108 -7.56 -15.23 -1.91
CA LEU A 108 -7.65 -14.21 -0.87
C LEU A 108 -8.13 -12.85 -1.38
N PHE A 109 -7.81 -12.49 -2.62
CA PHE A 109 -8.19 -11.24 -3.28
C PHE A 109 -8.30 -11.45 -4.79
N ASP A 110 -9.01 -10.58 -5.49
CA ASP A 110 -9.22 -10.71 -6.94
C ASP A 110 -8.13 -9.94 -7.72
N TYR A 111 -7.71 -8.77 -7.22
CA TYR A 111 -6.66 -7.94 -7.80
C TYR A 111 -5.67 -7.44 -6.75
N LEU A 112 -4.41 -7.37 -7.15
CA LEU A 112 -3.36 -6.64 -6.44
C LEU A 112 -3.15 -5.28 -7.11
N ILE A 113 -3.25 -4.22 -6.34
CA ILE A 113 -2.82 -2.88 -6.73
C ILE A 113 -1.45 -2.60 -6.09
N LEU A 114 -0.45 -2.38 -6.93
CA LEU A 114 0.89 -2.03 -6.49
C LEU A 114 1.09 -0.52 -6.65
N VAL A 115 1.27 0.18 -5.54
CA VAL A 115 1.55 1.62 -5.52
C VAL A 115 3.03 1.85 -5.28
N LYS A 116 3.71 2.43 -6.26
CA LYS A 116 5.12 2.81 -6.16
C LYS A 116 5.24 4.27 -5.77
N LEU A 117 5.94 4.52 -4.66
CA LEU A 117 6.26 5.86 -4.20
C LEU A 117 7.75 6.17 -4.38
N ASN A 118 8.05 7.43 -4.65
CA ASN A 118 9.38 7.98 -4.56
C ASN A 118 9.84 8.08 -3.08
N LYS A 119 11.12 8.38 -2.86
CA LYS A 119 11.68 8.55 -1.49
C LYS A 119 11.04 9.71 -0.71
N ASP A 120 10.47 10.68 -1.40
CA ASP A 120 9.75 11.82 -0.83
C ASP A 120 8.23 11.58 -0.70
N TYR A 121 7.80 10.32 -0.85
CA TYR A 121 6.41 9.88 -0.79
C TYR A 121 5.49 10.42 -1.90
N THR A 122 6.04 11.06 -2.93
CA THR A 122 5.28 11.37 -4.13
C THR A 122 4.99 10.10 -4.94
N LEU A 123 3.86 10.07 -5.63
CA LEU A 123 3.45 8.92 -6.44
C LEU A 123 4.38 8.76 -7.64
N ALA A 124 4.97 7.57 -7.81
CA ALA A 124 5.78 7.20 -8.98
C ALA A 124 4.98 6.38 -9.99
N GLY A 125 4.01 5.58 -9.54
CA GLY A 125 3.13 4.79 -10.41
C GLY A 125 2.18 3.90 -9.65
N ILE A 126 1.12 3.47 -10.34
CA ILE A 126 0.13 2.50 -9.86
C ILE A 126 0.02 1.41 -10.92
N TYR A 127 0.06 0.16 -10.49
CA TYR A 127 -0.01 -1.02 -11.35
C TYR A 127 -1.05 -1.97 -10.79
N GLU A 128 -1.85 -2.56 -11.67
CA GLU A 128 -2.83 -3.58 -11.30
C GLU A 128 -2.45 -4.93 -11.90
N MET A 129 -2.71 -5.99 -11.18
CA MET A 129 -2.64 -7.35 -11.70
C MET A 129 -3.71 -8.23 -11.04
N ASN A 130 -4.22 -9.21 -11.79
CA ASN A 130 -5.16 -10.18 -11.26
C ASN A 130 -4.46 -11.26 -10.42
N TRP A 131 -5.27 -12.06 -9.72
CA TRP A 131 -4.81 -13.15 -8.87
C TRP A 131 -3.87 -14.13 -9.58
N ASN A 132 -4.19 -14.56 -10.80
CA ASN A 132 -3.38 -15.53 -11.53
C ASN A 132 -1.98 -14.98 -11.85
N THR A 133 -1.91 -13.75 -12.35
CA THR A 133 -0.63 -13.06 -12.60
C THR A 133 0.18 -12.90 -11.30
N PHE A 134 -0.49 -12.59 -10.18
CA PHE A 134 0.18 -12.54 -8.89
C PHE A 134 0.78 -13.89 -8.50
N LEU A 135 0.04 -15.00 -8.67
CA LEU A 135 0.54 -16.35 -8.37
C LEU A 135 1.79 -16.72 -9.19
N GLU A 136 1.85 -16.28 -10.46
CA GLU A 136 3.01 -16.51 -11.34
C GLU A 136 4.23 -15.68 -10.92
N LEU A 137 4.03 -14.46 -10.41
CA LEU A 137 5.10 -13.51 -10.11
C LEU A 137 5.56 -13.51 -8.66
N LYS A 138 4.80 -14.12 -7.75
CA LYS A 138 5.18 -14.20 -6.33
C LYS A 138 6.47 -14.98 -6.13
N SER A 139 7.28 -14.57 -5.18
CA SER A 139 8.53 -15.24 -4.78
C SER A 139 8.58 -15.47 -3.29
N TRP A 140 9.16 -16.60 -2.86
CA TRP A 140 9.23 -16.95 -1.45
C TRP A 140 10.26 -16.12 -0.69
N HIS A 141 9.87 -15.60 0.45
CA HIS A 141 10.75 -14.92 1.39
C HIS A 141 11.03 -15.84 2.58
N SER A 142 12.08 -16.66 2.50
CA SER A 142 12.38 -17.72 3.47
C SER A 142 12.46 -17.24 4.92
N ARG A 143 13.11 -16.08 5.17
CA ARG A 143 13.23 -15.51 6.52
C ARG A 143 11.87 -15.14 7.14
N MET A 144 10.91 -14.69 6.31
CA MET A 144 9.58 -14.27 6.79
C MET A 144 8.56 -15.39 6.72
N GLY A 145 8.89 -16.54 6.09
CA GLY A 145 7.94 -17.62 5.87
C GLY A 145 6.69 -17.17 5.12
N ALA A 146 6.85 -16.30 4.11
CA ALA A 146 5.73 -15.71 3.39
C ALA A 146 6.13 -15.29 1.96
N TRP A 147 5.15 -15.05 1.11
CA TRP A 147 5.36 -14.61 -0.26
C TRP A 147 5.56 -13.10 -0.37
N LYS A 148 6.33 -12.68 -1.35
CA LYS A 148 6.54 -11.27 -1.74
C LYS A 148 6.60 -11.15 -3.26
N MET A 149 6.59 -9.93 -3.77
CA MET A 149 6.84 -9.64 -5.18
C MET A 149 8.06 -8.75 -5.35
N ALA A 150 8.87 -9.05 -6.38
CA ALA A 150 9.88 -8.13 -6.87
C ALA A 150 9.20 -7.03 -7.71
N VAL A 151 9.65 -5.79 -7.52
CA VAL A 151 9.21 -4.63 -8.29
C VAL A 151 10.42 -4.12 -9.06
N ASN A 152 10.58 -4.61 -10.28
CA ASN A 152 11.67 -4.17 -11.13
C ASN A 152 11.48 -2.69 -11.51
N LYS A 153 12.60 -2.02 -11.78
CA LYS A 153 12.62 -0.63 -12.22
C LYS A 153 11.95 -0.45 -13.57
#